data_c988153558d747bc139d6494b8bfc5c1
#
_entry.id   c988153558d747bc139d6494b8bfc5c1
#
_cell.length_a   1.000
_cell.length_b   1.000
_cell.length_c   1.000
_cell.angle_alpha   90.00
_cell.angle_beta   90.00
_cell.angle_gamma   90.00
#
_symmetry.space_group_name_H-M   'P 1'
#
loop_
_entity.id
_entity.type
_entity.pdbx_description
1 polymer ?
#
loop_
_entity_poly.entity_id
_entity_poly.type
_entity_poly.pdbx_seq_one_letter_code
_entity_poly.pdbx_strand_id
1 'polypeptide(L)'
;MAPGTYTFHEEAAPTGYLKVTDITFQVKHDGTVEVTNVGEKDSKGEENKVATNGSTVTVTDKDDDLPRKITFSKVSLGGTEIAGAEIKIYKGDKAEGTAVESWTSEAGKSKDLNLAPGTYTFHEEAAPTGYLKVTDITFQVKHDGTVEVTNVGEKDSKGEENKVVTNGSTVTVTDKDDDLPRKITFSKVNLAGEEIAGAKIQIFRGEKVAGNPVAEWTSKAKQSHVLDLTPGVYTFHEEAAPTGYLAVTDITFQVNYDGTVTVVNASGNQVEFKDGKLVVTDQTEPENPNLPNTGSESGQAALAAGLALLALGAGLVATKRRKED
;
A
#
# COMPACT_ATOMS: atom_id res chain seq x y z
N MET A 1 -44.61 47.98 -1.14
CA MET A 1 -44.09 48.76 -2.29
C MET A 1 -45.21 49.58 -2.88
N ALA A 2 -44.92 50.83 -3.33
CA ALA A 2 -45.92 51.60 -4.10
C ALA A 2 -46.15 50.96 -5.46
N PRO A 3 -47.33 51.22 -6.11
CA PRO A 3 -47.53 50.81 -7.49
C PRO A 3 -46.42 51.39 -8.39
N GLY A 4 -45.82 50.54 -9.26
CA GLY A 4 -44.70 50.93 -10.10
C GLY A 4 -43.91 49.74 -10.61
N THR A 5 -42.91 50.00 -11.44
CA THR A 5 -41.99 49.00 -11.98
C THR A 5 -40.73 48.91 -11.14
N TYR A 6 -40.32 47.67 -10.82
CA TYR A 6 -39.15 47.37 -9.99
C TYR A 6 -38.28 46.30 -10.66
N THR A 7 -36.99 46.30 -10.30
CA THR A 7 -36.03 45.26 -10.71
C THR A 7 -35.57 44.48 -9.50
N PHE A 8 -35.69 43.16 -9.57
CA PHE A 8 -34.99 42.26 -8.67
C PHE A 8 -33.58 42.04 -9.23
N HIS A 9 -32.57 42.36 -8.46
CA HIS A 9 -31.19 42.17 -8.81
C HIS A 9 -30.54 41.29 -7.72
N GLU A 10 -29.92 40.21 -8.13
CA GLU A 10 -29.12 39.37 -7.26
C GLU A 10 -27.65 39.81 -7.38
N GLU A 11 -27.08 40.35 -6.31
CA GLU A 11 -25.65 40.77 -6.31
C GLU A 11 -24.72 39.58 -6.43
N ALA A 12 -24.96 38.48 -5.67
CA ALA A 12 -24.23 37.24 -5.72
C ALA A 12 -25.14 36.07 -5.37
N ALA A 13 -25.04 34.99 -6.12
CA ALA A 13 -25.70 33.74 -5.79
C ALA A 13 -24.98 33.02 -4.61
N PRO A 14 -25.71 32.23 -3.81
CA PRO A 14 -25.09 31.33 -2.86
C PRO A 14 -24.17 30.34 -3.55
N THR A 15 -23.13 29.84 -2.82
CA THR A 15 -22.23 28.82 -3.35
C THR A 15 -23.02 27.59 -3.80
N GLY A 16 -22.78 27.13 -5.02
CA GLY A 16 -23.47 25.97 -5.60
C GLY A 16 -24.71 26.31 -6.44
N TYR A 17 -25.01 27.59 -6.54
CA TYR A 17 -26.14 28.07 -7.34
C TYR A 17 -25.70 29.05 -8.43
N LEU A 18 -26.44 29.07 -9.53
CA LEU A 18 -26.26 30.03 -10.61
C LEU A 18 -26.93 31.35 -10.23
N LYS A 19 -26.22 32.46 -10.44
CA LYS A 19 -26.76 33.79 -10.28
C LYS A 19 -27.91 34.00 -11.26
N VAL A 20 -29.07 34.47 -10.77
CA VAL A 20 -30.16 34.91 -11.63
C VAL A 20 -29.84 36.26 -12.25
N THR A 21 -30.26 36.47 -13.49
CA THR A 21 -30.18 37.78 -14.17
C THR A 21 -31.31 38.70 -13.70
N ASP A 22 -31.21 40.00 -13.99
CA ASP A 22 -32.15 41.01 -13.55
C ASP A 22 -33.58 40.70 -14.00
N ILE A 23 -34.50 40.63 -13.04
CA ILE A 23 -35.91 40.34 -13.25
C ILE A 23 -36.72 41.61 -13.03
N THR A 24 -37.53 42.02 -14.03
CA THR A 24 -38.41 43.19 -13.89
C THR A 24 -39.85 42.77 -13.59
N PHE A 25 -40.46 43.42 -12.60
CA PHE A 25 -41.84 43.17 -12.22
C PHE A 25 -42.57 44.47 -11.92
N GLN A 26 -43.89 44.45 -12.08
CA GLN A 26 -44.78 45.56 -11.81
C GLN A 26 -45.62 45.28 -10.58
N VAL A 27 -45.66 46.23 -9.64
CA VAL A 27 -46.61 46.24 -8.53
C VAL A 27 -47.83 47.02 -9.00
N LYS A 28 -49.00 46.39 -8.98
CA LYS A 28 -50.30 46.99 -9.40
C LYS A 28 -50.95 47.75 -8.25
N HIS A 29 -51.96 48.59 -8.57
CA HIS A 29 -52.71 49.37 -7.57
C HIS A 29 -53.47 48.50 -6.58
N ASP A 30 -53.84 47.27 -6.95
CA ASP A 30 -54.52 46.29 -6.10
C ASP A 30 -53.55 45.51 -5.21
N GLY A 31 -52.24 45.80 -5.29
CA GLY A 31 -51.17 45.12 -4.53
C GLY A 31 -50.68 43.81 -5.13
N THR A 32 -51.25 43.37 -6.25
CA THR A 32 -50.71 42.18 -6.96
C THR A 32 -49.45 42.53 -7.73
N VAL A 33 -48.65 41.51 -8.01
CA VAL A 33 -47.41 41.66 -8.81
C VAL A 33 -47.48 40.85 -10.09
N GLU A 34 -46.88 41.40 -11.15
CA GLU A 34 -46.74 40.74 -12.44
C GLU A 34 -45.30 40.85 -12.92
N VAL A 35 -44.68 39.72 -13.28
CA VAL A 35 -43.35 39.72 -13.90
C VAL A 35 -43.47 40.16 -15.35
N THR A 36 -42.81 41.26 -15.70
CA THR A 36 -42.84 41.83 -17.05
C THR A 36 -41.62 41.44 -17.87
N ASN A 37 -40.52 41.06 -17.22
CA ASN A 37 -39.33 40.52 -17.87
C ASN A 37 -38.64 39.56 -16.91
N VAL A 38 -38.38 38.31 -17.33
CA VAL A 38 -37.68 37.29 -16.57
C VAL A 38 -36.16 37.44 -16.59
N GLY A 39 -35.67 38.49 -17.25
CA GLY A 39 -34.25 38.74 -17.41
C GLY A 39 -33.59 38.05 -18.60
N GLU A 40 -32.28 38.19 -18.73
CA GLU A 40 -31.49 37.48 -19.72
C GLU A 40 -31.32 36.01 -19.31
N LYS A 41 -30.92 35.19 -20.25
CA LYS A 41 -30.58 33.81 -19.97
C LYS A 41 -29.36 33.72 -19.04
N ASP A 42 -29.37 32.73 -18.17
CA ASP A 42 -28.25 32.46 -17.27
C ASP A 42 -27.00 31.96 -18.01
N SER A 43 -25.93 31.65 -17.30
CA SER A 43 -24.67 31.17 -17.87
C SER A 43 -24.76 29.81 -18.58
N LYS A 44 -25.87 29.07 -18.37
CA LYS A 44 -26.17 27.82 -19.08
C LYS A 44 -27.08 28.06 -20.31
N GLY A 45 -27.48 29.29 -20.57
CA GLY A 45 -28.38 29.65 -21.66
C GLY A 45 -29.84 29.36 -21.36
N GLU A 46 -30.23 29.21 -20.10
CA GLU A 46 -31.60 28.93 -19.65
C GLU A 46 -32.26 30.18 -19.03
N GLU A 47 -33.57 30.33 -19.20
CA GLU A 47 -34.32 31.41 -18.59
C GLU A 47 -34.43 31.28 -17.06
N ASN A 48 -34.47 32.42 -16.34
CA ASN A 48 -34.75 32.43 -14.91
C ASN A 48 -36.09 31.78 -14.60
N LYS A 49 -36.16 31.03 -13.50
CA LYS A 49 -37.41 30.43 -13.02
C LYS A 49 -38.08 31.34 -12.02
N VAL A 50 -39.14 32.05 -12.48
CA VAL A 50 -39.88 33.03 -11.70
C VAL A 50 -41.35 32.65 -11.67
N ALA A 51 -41.96 32.74 -10.51
CA ALA A 51 -43.40 32.55 -10.33
C ALA A 51 -44.01 33.72 -9.53
N THR A 52 -45.28 34.05 -9.79
CA THR A 52 -46.04 35.05 -9.03
C THR A 52 -47.29 34.43 -8.44
N ASN A 53 -47.64 34.87 -7.22
CA ASN A 53 -48.88 34.51 -6.56
C ASN A 53 -49.36 35.68 -5.70
N GLY A 54 -50.37 36.40 -6.15
CA GLY A 54 -50.86 37.62 -5.51
C GLY A 54 -49.76 38.69 -5.42
N SER A 55 -49.33 39.03 -4.23
CA SER A 55 -48.25 40.00 -3.95
C SER A 55 -46.85 39.37 -3.81
N THR A 56 -46.73 38.08 -4.10
CA THR A 56 -45.45 37.34 -3.95
C THR A 56 -44.82 37.10 -5.30
N VAL A 57 -43.53 37.39 -5.40
CA VAL A 57 -42.62 36.94 -6.47
C VAL A 57 -41.70 35.90 -5.91
N THR A 58 -41.70 34.70 -6.47
CA THR A 58 -40.76 33.61 -6.12
C THR A 58 -39.73 33.48 -7.22
N VAL A 59 -38.47 33.66 -6.88
CA VAL A 59 -37.32 33.43 -7.77
C VAL A 59 -36.63 32.16 -7.29
N THR A 60 -36.37 31.25 -8.21
CA THR A 60 -35.74 29.97 -7.90
C THR A 60 -34.35 29.94 -8.50
N ASP A 61 -33.35 29.79 -7.64
CA ASP A 61 -31.97 29.55 -8.03
C ASP A 61 -31.83 28.15 -8.62
N LYS A 62 -31.00 28.02 -9.65
CA LYS A 62 -30.65 26.75 -10.25
C LYS A 62 -29.30 26.27 -9.77
N ASP A 63 -29.17 24.97 -9.68
CA ASP A 63 -27.90 24.35 -9.29
C ASP A 63 -26.77 24.67 -10.28
N ASP A 64 -25.63 25.01 -9.78
CA ASP A 64 -24.40 25.20 -10.52
C ASP A 64 -23.67 23.86 -10.66
N ASP A 65 -23.67 23.27 -11.86
CA ASP A 65 -22.99 22.00 -12.18
C ASP A 65 -21.54 22.21 -12.63
N LEU A 66 -20.99 23.40 -12.45
CA LEU A 66 -19.60 23.66 -12.81
C LEU A 66 -18.65 22.77 -12.01
N PRO A 67 -17.56 22.28 -12.62
CA PRO A 67 -16.60 21.45 -11.91
C PRO A 67 -16.00 22.15 -10.68
N ARG A 68 -15.91 21.42 -9.59
CA ARG A 68 -15.29 21.86 -8.33
C ARG A 68 -13.92 21.23 -8.18
N LYS A 69 -12.98 21.96 -7.61
CA LYS A 69 -11.66 21.46 -7.29
C LYS A 69 -11.76 20.54 -6.07
N ILE A 70 -11.48 19.25 -6.26
CA ILE A 70 -11.45 18.23 -5.24
C ILE A 70 -10.02 17.76 -5.07
N THR A 71 -9.53 17.72 -3.84
CA THR A 71 -8.19 17.28 -3.49
C THR A 71 -8.22 15.85 -2.93
N PHE A 72 -7.45 14.94 -3.52
CA PHE A 72 -7.27 13.57 -3.04
C PHE A 72 -5.91 13.44 -2.37
N SER A 73 -5.91 12.94 -1.15
CA SER A 73 -4.74 12.66 -0.32
C SER A 73 -4.67 11.16 -0.08
N LYS A 74 -3.56 10.52 -0.47
CA LYS A 74 -3.31 9.09 -0.30
C LYS A 74 -2.20 8.90 0.71
N VAL A 75 -2.54 8.46 1.93
CA VAL A 75 -1.63 8.50 3.07
C VAL A 75 -1.43 7.13 3.73
N SER A 76 -0.29 6.97 4.42
CA SER A 76 -0.03 5.88 5.35
C SER A 76 -0.83 6.06 6.65
N LEU A 77 -0.81 5.06 7.54
CA LEU A 77 -1.36 5.15 8.89
C LEU A 77 -0.77 6.31 9.71
N GLY A 78 0.46 6.72 9.41
CA GLY A 78 1.13 7.88 10.01
C GLY A 78 0.71 9.23 9.43
N GLY A 79 -0.18 9.27 8.43
CA GLY A 79 -0.66 10.50 7.80
C GLY A 79 0.29 11.11 6.77
N THR A 80 1.32 10.38 6.34
CA THR A 80 2.27 10.84 5.30
C THR A 80 1.79 10.37 3.93
N GLU A 81 1.78 11.29 2.94
CA GLU A 81 1.49 10.96 1.53
C GLU A 81 2.43 9.89 1.01
N ILE A 82 1.86 8.84 0.42
CA ILE A 82 2.59 7.68 -0.10
C ILE A 82 2.61 7.66 -1.62
N ALA A 83 3.69 7.11 -2.19
CA ALA A 83 3.86 6.96 -3.63
C ALA A 83 3.50 5.55 -4.09
N GLY A 84 3.06 5.43 -5.36
CA GLY A 84 2.92 4.15 -6.06
C GLY A 84 1.52 3.53 -6.02
N ALA A 85 0.52 4.14 -5.38
CA ALA A 85 -0.87 3.73 -5.53
C ALA A 85 -1.36 4.10 -6.94
N GLU A 86 -1.86 3.14 -7.69
CA GLU A 86 -2.53 3.37 -8.97
C GLU A 86 -4.02 3.61 -8.73
N ILE A 87 -4.48 4.83 -8.99
CA ILE A 87 -5.82 5.29 -8.61
C ILE A 87 -6.61 5.68 -9.85
N LYS A 88 -7.89 5.33 -9.86
CA LYS A 88 -8.86 5.69 -10.89
C LYS A 88 -10.12 6.27 -10.24
N ILE A 89 -10.70 7.30 -10.84
CA ILE A 89 -12.00 7.82 -10.44
C ILE A 89 -13.01 7.48 -11.54
N TYR A 90 -14.12 6.89 -11.14
CA TYR A 90 -15.25 6.58 -12.02
C TYR A 90 -16.45 7.44 -11.66
N LYS A 91 -17.27 7.79 -12.65
CA LYS A 91 -18.58 8.45 -12.42
C LYS A 91 -19.61 7.39 -12.06
N GLY A 92 -20.35 7.62 -10.97
CA GLY A 92 -21.35 6.68 -10.45
C GLY A 92 -20.85 5.97 -9.18
N ASP A 93 -21.60 4.95 -8.77
CA ASP A 93 -21.42 4.20 -7.52
C ASP A 93 -20.60 2.90 -7.68
N LYS A 94 -20.02 2.70 -8.88
CA LYS A 94 -19.20 1.52 -9.22
C LYS A 94 -18.00 1.89 -10.07
N ALA A 95 -16.92 1.11 -9.94
CA ALA A 95 -15.73 1.22 -10.77
C ALA A 95 -15.93 0.49 -12.12
N GLU A 96 -16.83 1.02 -12.97
CA GLU A 96 -17.20 0.44 -14.25
C GLU A 96 -17.07 1.48 -15.39
N GLY A 97 -16.81 1.01 -16.61
CA GLY A 97 -16.70 1.85 -17.80
C GLY A 97 -15.38 2.59 -17.91
N THR A 98 -15.42 3.82 -18.43
CA THR A 98 -14.22 4.64 -18.59
C THR A 98 -14.00 5.51 -17.36
N ALA A 99 -12.80 5.42 -16.77
CA ALA A 99 -12.40 6.29 -15.69
C ALA A 99 -12.41 7.76 -16.15
N VAL A 100 -12.92 8.66 -15.32
CA VAL A 100 -12.89 10.10 -15.58
C VAL A 100 -11.51 10.70 -15.33
N GLU A 101 -10.72 10.04 -14.48
CA GLU A 101 -9.33 10.40 -14.19
C GLU A 101 -8.57 9.18 -13.71
N SER A 102 -7.25 9.15 -13.94
CA SER A 102 -6.34 8.13 -13.44
C SER A 102 -4.96 8.72 -13.16
N TRP A 103 -4.32 8.31 -12.06
CA TRP A 103 -2.97 8.74 -11.70
C TRP A 103 -2.28 7.73 -10.79
N THR A 104 -0.97 7.87 -10.66
CA THR A 104 -0.19 7.20 -9.63
C THR A 104 0.13 8.20 -8.51
N SER A 105 -0.08 7.82 -7.26
CA SER A 105 0.22 8.69 -6.11
C SER A 105 1.72 8.96 -6.01
N GLU A 106 2.08 10.14 -5.49
CA GLU A 106 3.45 10.58 -5.29
C GLU A 106 3.69 10.91 -3.82
N ALA A 107 4.91 10.61 -3.32
CA ALA A 107 5.28 10.94 -1.94
C ALA A 107 5.23 12.45 -1.68
N GLY A 108 4.59 12.82 -0.57
CA GLY A 108 4.48 14.22 -0.16
C GLY A 108 3.58 15.10 -1.02
N LYS A 109 2.74 14.49 -1.91
CA LYS A 109 1.85 15.25 -2.80
C LYS A 109 0.44 14.68 -2.81
N SER A 110 -0.54 15.54 -2.67
CA SER A 110 -1.94 15.28 -2.97
C SER A 110 -2.22 15.51 -4.47
N LYS A 111 -3.36 15.01 -4.96
CA LYS A 111 -3.83 15.18 -6.34
C LYS A 111 -5.09 16.05 -6.38
N ASP A 112 -5.05 17.12 -7.16
CA ASP A 112 -6.21 17.96 -7.42
C ASP A 112 -6.90 17.53 -8.72
N LEU A 113 -8.23 17.40 -8.66
CA LEU A 113 -9.10 17.11 -9.80
C LEU A 113 -10.23 18.12 -9.86
N ASN A 114 -10.72 18.42 -11.08
CA ASN A 114 -11.93 19.19 -11.26
C ASN A 114 -13.10 18.24 -11.60
N LEU A 115 -14.01 18.05 -10.64
CA LEU A 115 -15.16 17.15 -10.75
C LEU A 115 -16.47 17.94 -10.67
N ALA A 116 -17.38 17.72 -11.61
CA ALA A 116 -18.74 18.27 -11.52
C ALA A 116 -19.49 17.66 -10.32
N PRO A 117 -20.50 18.35 -9.77
CA PRO A 117 -21.36 17.75 -8.76
C PRO A 117 -21.94 16.41 -9.21
N GLY A 118 -21.96 15.44 -8.30
CA GLY A 118 -22.42 14.09 -8.60
C GLY A 118 -21.74 13.00 -7.77
N THR A 119 -22.10 11.76 -8.04
CA THR A 119 -21.56 10.55 -7.38
C THR A 119 -20.38 10.02 -8.17
N TYR A 120 -19.34 9.60 -7.44
CA TYR A 120 -18.11 9.05 -7.98
C TYR A 120 -17.62 7.89 -7.14
N THR A 121 -16.84 7.01 -7.77
CA THR A 121 -16.14 5.91 -7.10
C THR A 121 -14.64 6.10 -7.21
N PHE A 122 -13.97 6.13 -6.06
CA PHE A 122 -12.52 6.01 -5.94
C PHE A 122 -12.17 4.53 -5.97
N HIS A 123 -11.37 4.14 -6.94
CA HIS A 123 -10.88 2.79 -7.15
C HIS A 123 -9.36 2.77 -7.10
N GLU A 124 -8.79 1.92 -6.27
CA GLU A 124 -7.37 1.64 -6.29
C GLU A 124 -7.11 0.40 -7.13
N GLU A 125 -6.48 0.56 -8.31
CA GLU A 125 -6.11 -0.55 -9.19
C GLU A 125 -5.01 -1.41 -8.56
N ALA A 126 -3.98 -0.76 -8.02
CA ALA A 126 -2.86 -1.39 -7.31
C ALA A 126 -2.42 -0.55 -6.12
N ALA A 127 -2.23 -1.20 -4.97
CA ALA A 127 -1.62 -0.57 -3.80
C ALA A 127 -0.10 -0.50 -3.93
N PRO A 128 0.58 0.45 -3.27
CA PRO A 128 2.03 0.45 -3.17
C PRO A 128 2.55 -0.81 -2.46
N THR A 129 3.78 -1.19 -2.77
CA THR A 129 4.46 -2.30 -2.08
C THR A 129 4.47 -2.05 -0.56
N GLY A 130 3.99 -3.01 0.20
CA GLY A 130 3.93 -2.94 1.66
C GLY A 130 2.62 -2.41 2.22
N TYR A 131 1.65 -2.12 1.36
CA TYR A 131 0.32 -1.66 1.76
C TYR A 131 -0.78 -2.57 1.24
N LEU A 132 -1.88 -2.63 1.99
CA LEU A 132 -3.09 -3.31 1.57
C LEU A 132 -3.87 -2.43 0.62
N LYS A 133 -4.37 -3.04 -0.45
CA LYS A 133 -5.28 -2.37 -1.39
C LYS A 133 -6.57 -1.97 -0.69
N VAL A 134 -6.99 -0.70 -0.83
CA VAL A 134 -8.33 -0.28 -0.41
C VAL A 134 -9.37 -0.76 -1.42
N THR A 135 -10.55 -1.11 -0.92
CA THR A 135 -11.72 -1.45 -1.74
C THR A 135 -12.39 -0.18 -2.25
N ASP A 136 -13.31 -0.31 -3.19
CA ASP A 136 -13.98 0.82 -3.83
C ASP A 136 -14.70 1.72 -2.82
N ILE A 137 -14.42 3.02 -2.86
CA ILE A 137 -15.04 4.02 -1.99
C ILE A 137 -15.94 4.92 -2.83
N THR A 138 -17.23 5.01 -2.47
CA THR A 138 -18.17 5.92 -3.16
C THR A 138 -18.32 7.22 -2.40
N PHE A 139 -18.25 8.32 -3.13
CA PHE A 139 -18.39 9.68 -2.57
C PHE A 139 -19.25 10.57 -3.47
N GLN A 140 -19.85 11.58 -2.88
CA GLN A 140 -20.62 12.60 -3.57
C GLN A 140 -19.91 13.95 -3.54
N VAL A 141 -19.72 14.55 -4.69
CA VAL A 141 -19.32 15.96 -4.84
C VAL A 141 -20.60 16.79 -4.85
N LYS A 142 -20.72 17.71 -3.89
CA LYS A 142 -21.87 18.61 -3.77
C LYS A 142 -21.68 19.87 -4.62
N HIS A 143 -22.77 20.58 -4.90
CA HIS A 143 -22.74 21.83 -5.67
C HIS A 143 -21.87 22.91 -5.03
N ASP A 144 -21.75 22.92 -3.72
CA ASP A 144 -20.89 23.84 -2.97
C ASP A 144 -19.40 23.44 -2.98
N GLY A 145 -19.06 22.31 -3.61
CA GLY A 145 -17.70 21.77 -3.71
C GLY A 145 -17.27 20.94 -2.50
N THR A 146 -18.14 20.74 -1.51
CA THR A 146 -17.85 19.80 -0.42
C THR A 146 -18.01 18.35 -0.88
N VAL A 147 -17.33 17.43 -0.20
CA VAL A 147 -17.38 16.00 -0.50
C VAL A 147 -17.91 15.24 0.70
N GLU A 148 -18.80 14.29 0.43
CA GLU A 148 -19.33 13.35 1.41
C GLU A 148 -19.07 11.91 0.96
N VAL A 149 -18.46 11.08 1.81
CA VAL A 149 -18.33 9.64 1.56
C VAL A 149 -19.67 8.98 1.84
N THR A 150 -20.23 8.34 0.84
CA THR A 150 -21.54 7.66 0.92
C THR A 150 -21.40 6.16 1.15
N ASN A 151 -20.25 5.57 0.77
CA ASN A 151 -19.91 4.17 1.04
C ASN A 151 -18.39 4.02 1.16
N VAL A 152 -17.92 3.50 2.29
CA VAL A 152 -16.49 3.23 2.54
C VAL A 152 -15.96 1.99 1.83
N GLY A 153 -16.81 1.27 1.09
CA GLY A 153 -16.45 0.04 0.39
C GLY A 153 -16.56 -1.22 1.25
N GLU A 154 -16.14 -2.32 0.64
CA GLU A 154 -16.06 -3.61 1.34
C GLU A 154 -14.86 -3.63 2.31
N LYS A 155 -14.86 -4.61 3.20
CA LYS A 155 -13.72 -4.83 4.09
C LYS A 155 -12.50 -5.28 3.29
N ASP A 156 -11.33 -4.83 3.73
CA ASP A 156 -10.05 -5.23 3.16
C ASP A 156 -9.72 -6.72 3.44
N SER A 157 -8.56 -7.19 2.97
CA SER A 157 -8.11 -8.57 3.15
C SER A 157 -7.85 -8.98 4.61
N LYS A 158 -7.80 -8.02 5.55
CA LYS A 158 -7.76 -8.26 6.99
C LYS A 158 -9.16 -8.29 7.62
N GLY A 159 -10.22 -8.04 6.85
CA GLY A 159 -11.59 -7.92 7.35
C GLY A 159 -11.89 -6.59 8.04
N GLU A 160 -11.12 -5.55 7.78
CA GLU A 160 -11.27 -4.22 8.35
C GLU A 160 -11.82 -3.23 7.31
N GLU A 161 -12.60 -2.25 7.77
CA GLU A 161 -13.14 -1.20 6.90
C GLU A 161 -12.03 -0.27 6.39
N ASN A 162 -12.21 0.29 5.18
CA ASN A 162 -11.35 1.36 4.69
C ASN A 162 -11.37 2.56 5.64
N LYS A 163 -10.23 3.19 5.77
CA LYS A 163 -10.10 4.44 6.54
C LYS A 163 -10.08 5.61 5.56
N VAL A 164 -11.22 6.30 5.47
CA VAL A 164 -11.40 7.48 4.62
C VAL A 164 -12.03 8.63 5.43
N VAL A 165 -11.53 9.83 5.21
CA VAL A 165 -11.99 11.05 5.88
C VAL A 165 -12.16 12.15 4.85
N THR A 166 -13.24 12.94 4.98
CA THR A 166 -13.46 14.15 4.18
C THR A 166 -13.36 15.40 5.03
N ASN A 167 -12.77 16.45 4.47
CA ASN A 167 -12.72 17.78 5.07
C ASN A 167 -12.90 18.83 3.97
N GLY A 168 -14.12 19.41 3.90
CA GLY A 168 -14.50 20.30 2.81
C GLY A 168 -14.39 19.59 1.45
N SER A 169 -13.52 20.06 0.57
CA SER A 169 -13.25 19.50 -0.76
C SER A 169 -12.12 18.47 -0.78
N THR A 170 -11.61 18.05 0.38
CA THR A 170 -10.51 17.09 0.47
C THR A 170 -11.02 15.71 0.87
N VAL A 171 -10.57 14.68 0.15
CA VAL A 171 -10.78 13.25 0.45
C VAL A 171 -9.42 12.65 0.82
N THR A 172 -9.28 12.19 2.06
CA THR A 172 -8.08 11.50 2.53
C THR A 172 -8.35 10.01 2.66
N VAL A 173 -7.65 9.20 1.87
CA VAL A 173 -7.72 7.74 1.88
C VAL A 173 -6.43 7.20 2.50
N THR A 174 -6.58 6.40 3.57
CA THR A 174 -5.45 5.85 4.32
C THR A 174 -5.21 4.39 3.96
N ASP A 175 -3.99 4.07 3.52
CA ASP A 175 -3.54 2.70 3.35
C ASP A 175 -3.04 2.12 4.65
N LYS A 176 -3.36 0.85 4.87
CA LYS A 176 -2.89 0.05 5.99
C LYS A 176 -1.70 -0.80 5.57
N ASP A 177 -0.80 -1.07 6.51
CA ASP A 177 0.36 -1.91 6.24
C ASP A 177 -0.04 -3.36 5.90
N ASP A 178 0.60 -3.92 4.87
CA ASP A 178 0.46 -5.33 4.51
C ASP A 178 1.41 -6.18 5.37
N ASP A 179 0.91 -6.72 6.45
CA ASP A 179 1.61 -7.66 7.35
C ASP A 179 1.03 -9.07 7.29
N LEU A 180 0.29 -9.39 6.22
CA LEU A 180 -0.26 -10.73 6.03
C LEU A 180 0.88 -11.76 5.88
N PRO A 181 0.74 -12.95 6.52
CA PRO A 181 1.74 -14.00 6.39
C PRO A 181 1.87 -14.53 4.95
N ARG A 182 3.09 -14.85 4.55
CA ARG A 182 3.43 -15.49 3.27
C ARG A 182 3.89 -16.92 3.53
N LYS A 183 3.47 -17.84 2.68
CA LYS A 183 3.93 -19.25 2.73
C LYS A 183 5.36 -19.34 2.19
N ILE A 184 6.30 -19.60 3.07
CA ILE A 184 7.72 -19.77 2.72
C ILE A 184 8.08 -21.24 2.84
N THR A 185 8.62 -21.80 1.76
CA THR A 185 9.09 -23.19 1.72
C THR A 185 10.59 -23.24 1.96
N PHE A 186 11.02 -24.04 2.90
CA PHE A 186 12.42 -24.30 3.23
C PHE A 186 12.83 -25.70 2.76
N SER A 187 13.95 -25.78 2.07
CA SER A 187 14.52 -27.04 1.56
C SER A 187 15.92 -27.20 2.16
N LYS A 188 16.15 -28.25 2.92
CA LYS A 188 17.43 -28.58 3.52
C LYS A 188 18.04 -29.76 2.77
N VAL A 189 19.10 -29.54 1.98
CA VAL A 189 19.60 -30.50 1.01
C VAL A 189 21.09 -30.82 1.19
N ASN A 190 21.52 -31.94 0.64
CA ASN A 190 22.93 -32.29 0.44
C ASN A 190 23.46 -31.64 -0.87
N LEU A 191 24.76 -31.85 -1.15
CA LEU A 191 25.40 -31.35 -2.38
C LEU A 191 24.79 -31.90 -3.69
N ALA A 192 24.07 -33.03 -3.64
CA ALA A 192 23.35 -33.60 -4.76
C ALA A 192 21.94 -32.98 -4.95
N GLY A 193 21.54 -32.08 -4.05
CA GLY A 193 20.21 -31.45 -4.09
C GLY A 193 19.09 -32.32 -3.49
N GLU A 194 19.41 -33.37 -2.75
CA GLU A 194 18.45 -34.26 -2.11
C GLU A 194 18.13 -33.76 -0.69
N GLU A 195 16.82 -33.68 -0.34
CA GLU A 195 16.37 -33.34 1.00
C GLU A 195 16.91 -34.31 2.06
N ILE A 196 17.57 -33.78 3.10
CA ILE A 196 18.19 -34.55 4.18
C ILE A 196 17.38 -34.48 5.48
N ALA A 197 17.45 -35.53 6.28
CA ALA A 197 16.78 -35.65 7.57
C ALA A 197 17.72 -35.39 8.74
N GLY A 198 17.18 -34.84 9.83
CA GLY A 198 17.85 -34.75 11.11
C GLY A 198 18.48 -33.40 11.44
N ALA A 199 18.49 -32.43 10.53
CA ALA A 199 18.88 -31.07 10.86
C ALA A 199 17.84 -30.45 11.80
N LYS A 200 18.27 -29.93 12.95
CA LYS A 200 17.42 -29.14 13.85
C LYS A 200 17.53 -27.68 13.48
N ILE A 201 16.41 -27.11 13.07
CA ILE A 201 16.36 -25.77 12.48
C ILE A 201 15.45 -24.88 13.31
N GLN A 202 15.87 -23.64 13.51
CA GLN A 202 15.12 -22.59 14.18
C GLN A 202 15.11 -21.34 13.30
N ILE A 203 13.99 -20.63 13.30
CA ILE A 203 13.85 -19.33 12.63
C ILE A 203 13.64 -18.26 13.69
N PHE A 204 14.45 -17.22 13.63
CA PHE A 204 14.33 -16.05 14.51
C PHE A 204 13.92 -14.82 13.70
N ARG A 205 13.13 -13.93 14.30
CA ARG A 205 12.83 -12.63 13.68
C ARG A 205 14.00 -11.68 13.88
N GLY A 206 14.44 -11.01 12.81
CA GLY A 206 15.57 -10.08 12.81
C GLY A 206 16.86 -10.72 12.27
N GLU A 207 17.96 -9.99 12.41
CA GLU A 207 19.27 -10.34 11.83
C GLU A 207 20.15 -11.21 12.73
N LYS A 208 19.65 -11.63 13.90
CA LYS A 208 20.41 -12.34 14.92
C LYS A 208 19.58 -13.41 15.61
N VAL A 209 20.23 -14.46 16.07
CA VAL A 209 19.66 -15.46 16.98
C VAL A 209 19.48 -14.80 18.35
N ALA A 210 18.27 -14.37 18.65
CA ALA A 210 17.93 -13.70 19.91
C ALA A 210 16.47 -13.94 20.29
N GLY A 211 16.21 -14.13 21.58
CA GLY A 211 14.86 -14.40 22.10
C GLY A 211 14.35 -15.79 21.76
N ASN A 212 13.05 -15.94 21.63
CA ASN A 212 12.43 -17.21 21.24
C ASN A 212 12.37 -17.31 19.71
N PRO A 213 12.61 -18.51 19.14
CA PRO A 213 12.38 -18.72 17.72
C PRO A 213 10.89 -18.56 17.38
N VAL A 214 10.60 -18.02 16.20
CA VAL A 214 9.23 -17.94 15.66
C VAL A 214 8.75 -19.27 15.11
N ALA A 215 9.69 -20.17 14.76
CA ALA A 215 9.43 -21.55 14.36
C ALA A 215 10.65 -22.43 14.62
N GLU A 216 10.41 -23.71 14.88
CA GLU A 216 11.43 -24.75 14.99
C GLU A 216 10.92 -26.07 14.41
N TRP A 217 11.81 -26.82 13.77
CA TRP A 217 11.50 -28.17 13.26
C TRP A 217 12.78 -29.00 13.07
N THR A 218 12.57 -30.31 12.86
CA THR A 218 13.64 -31.20 12.40
C THR A 218 13.39 -31.55 10.92
N SER A 219 14.42 -31.40 10.08
CA SER A 219 14.34 -31.73 8.65
C SER A 219 14.02 -33.21 8.42
N LYS A 220 13.34 -33.52 7.32
CA LYS A 220 12.95 -34.87 6.92
C LYS A 220 13.45 -35.17 5.51
N ALA A 221 13.87 -36.40 5.28
CA ALA A 221 14.27 -36.83 3.95
C ALA A 221 13.11 -36.70 2.95
N LYS A 222 13.41 -36.21 1.75
CA LYS A 222 12.45 -36.04 0.63
C LYS A 222 11.27 -35.12 0.95
N GLN A 223 11.40 -34.25 1.94
CA GLN A 223 10.32 -33.35 2.35
C GLN A 223 10.85 -31.97 2.72
N SER A 224 10.42 -30.92 1.98
CA SER A 224 10.59 -29.54 2.37
C SER A 224 9.63 -29.15 3.50
N HIS A 225 9.93 -28.06 4.22
CA HIS A 225 9.13 -27.53 5.32
C HIS A 225 8.51 -26.19 4.94
N VAL A 226 7.22 -25.98 5.28
CA VAL A 226 6.47 -24.76 4.97
C VAL A 226 6.13 -24.01 6.25
N LEU A 227 6.40 -22.71 6.27
CA LEU A 227 6.04 -21.80 7.34
C LEU A 227 5.23 -20.61 6.79
N ASP A 228 4.33 -20.09 7.60
CA ASP A 228 3.65 -18.81 7.36
C ASP A 228 4.44 -17.72 8.09
N LEU A 229 5.16 -16.87 7.32
CA LEU A 229 5.97 -15.77 7.86
C LEU A 229 5.48 -14.41 7.33
N THR A 230 5.35 -13.43 8.21
CA THR A 230 5.04 -12.04 7.78
C THR A 230 6.22 -11.43 7.02
N PRO A 231 6.03 -10.46 6.12
CA PRO A 231 7.14 -9.73 5.52
C PRO A 231 8.11 -9.17 6.56
N GLY A 232 9.40 -9.27 6.27
CA GLY A 232 10.43 -8.82 7.20
C GLY A 232 11.72 -9.64 7.16
N VAL A 233 12.68 -9.29 8.00
CA VAL A 233 13.99 -9.95 8.09
C VAL A 233 13.94 -11.06 9.13
N TYR A 234 14.58 -12.19 8.81
CA TYR A 234 14.68 -13.39 9.64
C TYR A 234 16.08 -13.99 9.59
N THR A 235 16.41 -14.75 10.62
CA THR A 235 17.62 -15.55 10.70
C THR A 235 17.25 -17.04 10.73
N PHE A 236 17.79 -17.80 9.76
CA PHE A 236 17.80 -19.26 9.77
C PHE A 236 19.01 -19.72 10.59
N HIS A 237 18.75 -20.48 11.62
CA HIS A 237 19.75 -21.04 12.52
C HIS A 237 19.64 -22.56 12.50
N GLU A 238 20.75 -23.24 12.30
CA GLU A 238 20.84 -24.68 12.45
C GLU A 238 21.44 -25.00 13.83
N GLU A 239 20.56 -25.39 14.77
CA GLU A 239 20.99 -25.78 16.13
C GLU A 239 21.87 -27.04 16.11
N ALA A 240 21.54 -27.97 15.21
CA ALA A 240 22.32 -29.20 15.05
C ALA A 240 22.21 -29.71 13.61
N ALA A 241 23.35 -30.03 13.00
CA ALA A 241 23.44 -30.69 11.71
C ALA A 241 23.12 -32.18 11.81
N PRO A 242 22.66 -32.82 10.72
CA PRO A 242 22.59 -34.28 10.64
C PRO A 242 24.00 -34.94 10.77
N THR A 243 24.03 -36.18 11.25
CA THR A 243 25.29 -36.93 11.31
C THR A 243 25.99 -37.01 9.94
N GLY A 244 27.28 -36.67 9.88
CA GLY A 244 28.07 -36.64 8.66
C GLY A 244 28.01 -35.35 7.86
N TYR A 245 27.35 -34.33 8.39
CA TYR A 245 27.25 -33.00 7.78
C TYR A 245 27.78 -31.92 8.72
N LEU A 246 28.35 -30.86 8.13
CA LEU A 246 28.75 -29.66 8.84
C LEU A 246 27.52 -28.76 9.04
N ALA A 247 27.36 -28.22 10.25
CA ALA A 247 26.29 -27.23 10.52
C ALA A 247 26.52 -25.96 9.69
N VAL A 248 25.48 -25.44 9.09
CA VAL A 248 25.54 -24.13 8.47
C VAL A 248 25.58 -23.05 9.54
N THR A 249 26.30 -21.97 9.26
CA THR A 249 26.28 -20.76 10.09
C THR A 249 24.97 -20.00 9.86
N ASP A 250 24.64 -19.05 10.72
CA ASP A 250 23.41 -18.27 10.64
C ASP A 250 23.27 -17.58 9.28
N ILE A 251 22.11 -17.76 8.66
CA ILE A 251 21.75 -17.17 7.37
C ILE A 251 20.67 -16.12 7.60
N THR A 252 20.92 -14.88 7.18
CA THR A 252 19.90 -13.83 7.22
C THR A 252 19.18 -13.74 5.89
N PHE A 253 17.85 -13.74 5.93
CA PHE A 253 17.00 -13.63 4.76
C PHE A 253 15.82 -12.68 5.01
N GLN A 254 15.30 -12.09 3.95
CA GLN A 254 14.12 -11.23 3.98
C GLN A 254 12.96 -11.91 3.27
N VAL A 255 11.81 -11.98 3.92
CA VAL A 255 10.53 -12.32 3.30
C VAL A 255 9.96 -11.04 2.70
N ASN A 256 9.76 -11.03 1.39
CA ASN A 256 9.22 -9.90 0.66
C ASN A 256 7.67 -9.91 0.68
N TYR A 257 7.07 -8.76 0.41
CA TYR A 257 5.59 -8.61 0.37
C TYR A 257 4.92 -9.47 -0.71
N ASP A 258 5.63 -9.82 -1.78
CA ASP A 258 5.17 -10.71 -2.85
C ASP A 258 5.34 -12.21 -2.53
N GLY A 259 5.88 -12.54 -1.35
CA GLY A 259 6.14 -13.91 -0.93
C GLY A 259 7.46 -14.51 -1.45
N THR A 260 8.26 -13.74 -2.19
CA THR A 260 9.62 -14.13 -2.53
C THR A 260 10.57 -13.95 -1.33
N VAL A 261 11.74 -14.58 -1.40
CA VAL A 261 12.77 -14.47 -0.37
C VAL A 261 14.07 -13.91 -0.98
N THR A 262 14.63 -12.91 -0.30
CA THR A 262 15.94 -12.37 -0.63
C THR A 262 16.94 -12.84 0.44
N VAL A 263 18.04 -13.51 0.05
CA VAL A 263 19.14 -13.83 0.95
C VAL A 263 19.92 -12.56 1.22
N VAL A 264 19.89 -12.07 2.46
CA VAL A 264 20.57 -10.83 2.89
C VAL A 264 22.02 -11.11 3.24
N ASN A 265 22.28 -12.20 4.00
CA ASN A 265 23.61 -12.65 4.36
C ASN A 265 23.65 -14.18 4.39
N ALA A 266 24.40 -14.75 3.49
CA ALA A 266 24.61 -16.19 3.41
C ALA A 266 25.66 -16.72 4.43
N SER A 267 26.44 -15.82 5.05
CA SER A 267 27.54 -16.18 6.02
C SER A 267 28.50 -17.24 5.48
N GLY A 268 28.71 -17.27 4.15
CA GLY A 268 29.58 -18.26 3.49
C GLY A 268 28.92 -19.61 3.21
N ASN A 269 27.67 -19.80 3.58
CA ASN A 269 26.87 -21.00 3.26
C ASN A 269 26.40 -21.02 1.80
N GLN A 270 26.10 -22.21 1.32
CA GLN A 270 25.43 -22.41 0.05
C GLN A 270 23.91 -22.29 0.27
N VAL A 271 23.36 -21.11 -0.08
CA VAL A 271 21.93 -20.82 0.07
C VAL A 271 21.44 -20.02 -1.11
N GLU A 272 20.27 -20.38 -1.61
CA GLU A 272 19.60 -19.67 -2.72
C GLU A 272 18.08 -19.73 -2.57
N PHE A 273 17.37 -18.72 -3.13
CA PHE A 273 15.93 -18.81 -3.32
C PHE A 273 15.66 -19.23 -4.78
N LYS A 274 15.17 -20.44 -4.94
CA LYS A 274 14.96 -21.07 -6.23
C LYS A 274 13.66 -21.89 -6.25
N ASP A 275 12.92 -21.81 -7.35
CA ASP A 275 11.65 -22.55 -7.54
C ASP A 275 10.65 -22.37 -6.38
N GLY A 276 10.59 -21.14 -5.81
CA GLY A 276 9.71 -20.81 -4.71
C GLY A 276 10.15 -21.35 -3.34
N LYS A 277 11.40 -21.80 -3.22
CA LYS A 277 11.97 -22.37 -1.97
C LYS A 277 13.26 -21.66 -1.58
N LEU A 278 13.45 -21.47 -0.28
CA LEU A 278 14.77 -21.17 0.29
C LEU A 278 15.53 -22.48 0.47
N VAL A 279 16.49 -22.73 -0.40
CA VAL A 279 17.30 -23.94 -0.43
C VAL A 279 18.59 -23.70 0.35
N VAL A 280 18.82 -24.48 1.41
CA VAL A 280 20.03 -24.44 2.24
C VAL A 280 20.76 -25.76 2.08
N THR A 281 22.01 -25.70 1.58
CA THR A 281 22.81 -26.89 1.26
C THR A 281 23.83 -27.15 2.33
N ASP A 282 23.83 -28.39 2.85
CA ASP A 282 24.87 -28.88 3.79
C ASP A 282 26.04 -29.47 3.05
N GLN A 283 27.22 -29.23 3.59
CA GLN A 283 28.46 -29.85 3.18
C GLN A 283 28.72 -31.09 4.05
N THR A 284 29.22 -32.15 3.46
CA THR A 284 29.65 -33.32 4.23
C THR A 284 30.87 -33.01 5.08
N GLU A 285 30.93 -33.60 6.25
CA GLU A 285 32.17 -33.58 7.02
C GLU A 285 33.31 -34.17 6.18
N PRO A 286 34.53 -33.58 6.19
CA PRO A 286 35.65 -34.17 5.50
C PRO A 286 35.95 -35.54 6.10
N GLU A 287 36.05 -36.57 5.27
CA GLU A 287 36.49 -37.88 5.72
C GLU A 287 37.89 -37.73 6.36
N ASN A 288 37.97 -38.07 7.62
CA ASN A 288 39.27 -38.04 8.33
C ASN A 288 40.11 -39.25 7.85
N PRO A 289 41.12 -39.06 6.99
CA PRO A 289 41.91 -40.20 6.52
C PRO A 289 42.79 -40.67 7.68
N ASN A 290 42.34 -41.78 8.30
CA ASN A 290 43.16 -42.65 9.15
C ASN A 290 43.84 -42.07 10.41
N LEU A 291 43.13 -42.19 11.53
CA LEU A 291 43.87 -42.59 12.73
C LEU A 291 43.95 -44.13 12.73
N PRO A 292 45.15 -44.74 12.83
CA PRO A 292 45.26 -46.17 13.04
C PRO A 292 44.54 -46.54 14.32
N ASN A 293 43.66 -47.52 14.26
CA ASN A 293 42.98 -48.10 15.41
C ASN A 293 44.02 -48.81 16.32
N THR A 294 44.72 -48.06 17.17
CA THR A 294 45.46 -48.64 18.24
C THR A 294 44.57 -48.70 19.46
N GLY A 295 43.98 -49.89 19.66
CA GLY A 295 43.10 -50.15 20.78
C GLY A 295 43.83 -49.83 22.12
N SER A 296 43.07 -49.19 22.99
CA SER A 296 42.94 -49.53 24.40
C SER A 296 41.83 -48.63 25.01
N GLU A 297 41.06 -49.29 25.82
CA GLU A 297 39.98 -48.71 26.63
C GLU A 297 40.53 -47.68 27.61
N SER A 298 39.60 -46.75 27.94
CA SER A 298 39.62 -45.80 29.06
C SER A 298 40.31 -44.46 28.86
N GLY A 299 39.44 -43.43 28.89
CA GLY A 299 39.85 -42.05 29.14
C GLY A 299 38.99 -41.02 28.50
N GLN A 300 38.01 -40.51 29.23
CA GLN A 300 37.34 -39.25 28.90
C GLN A 300 38.39 -38.15 28.74
N ALA A 301 38.56 -37.64 27.55
CA ALA A 301 39.32 -36.42 27.32
C ALA A 301 38.52 -35.52 26.38
N ALA A 302 38.15 -34.37 26.91
CA ALA A 302 37.60 -33.28 26.17
C ALA A 302 38.51 -32.89 25.00
N LEU A 303 38.04 -33.02 23.77
CA LEU A 303 38.69 -32.46 22.58
C LEU A 303 38.13 -31.08 22.34
N ALA A 304 38.91 -30.06 22.69
CA ALA A 304 38.73 -28.71 22.16
C ALA A 304 39.04 -28.75 20.65
N ALA A 305 38.06 -28.57 19.83
CA ALA A 305 38.23 -28.46 18.39
C ALA A 305 38.96 -27.17 18.05
N GLY A 306 40.23 -27.31 17.62
CA GLY A 306 40.98 -26.22 17.02
C GLY A 306 40.40 -25.86 15.64
N LEU A 307 39.91 -24.67 15.49
CA LEU A 307 39.58 -24.09 14.20
C LEU A 307 40.85 -23.92 13.36
N ALA A 308 41.01 -24.72 12.31
CA ALA A 308 41.99 -24.43 11.26
C ALA A 308 41.32 -23.50 10.22
N LEU A 309 41.62 -22.22 10.33
CA LEU A 309 41.33 -21.20 9.29
C LEU A 309 42.21 -21.49 8.07
N LEU A 310 41.66 -22.02 7.01
CA LEU A 310 42.23 -21.93 5.66
C LEU A 310 41.81 -20.58 5.04
N ALA A 311 42.65 -19.57 5.30
CA ALA A 311 42.62 -18.32 4.54
C ALA A 311 43.25 -18.59 3.16
N LEU A 312 42.42 -18.77 2.12
CA LEU A 312 42.87 -18.66 0.74
C LEU A 312 42.87 -17.19 0.34
N GLY A 313 44.07 -16.73 -0.02
CA GLY A 313 44.46 -15.36 -0.24
C GLY A 313 43.66 -14.62 -1.32
N ALA A 314 43.17 -13.46 -0.94
CA ALA A 314 42.88 -12.41 -1.88
C ALA A 314 44.15 -11.56 -2.05
N GLY A 315 44.70 -11.53 -3.28
CA GLY A 315 45.89 -10.77 -3.62
C GLY A 315 45.71 -9.30 -3.44
N LEU A 316 46.53 -8.71 -2.62
CA LEU A 316 46.73 -7.26 -2.50
C LEU A 316 47.49 -6.77 -3.73
N VAL A 317 46.81 -6.03 -4.60
CA VAL A 317 47.45 -5.16 -5.58
C VAL A 317 47.80 -3.85 -4.86
N ALA A 318 49.03 -3.70 -4.43
CA ALA A 318 49.58 -2.46 -3.95
C ALA A 318 49.89 -1.52 -5.14
N THR A 319 49.09 -0.52 -5.35
CA THR A 319 49.45 0.60 -6.23
C THR A 319 50.36 1.57 -5.52
N LYS A 320 51.63 1.53 -5.93
CA LYS A 320 52.74 2.41 -5.51
C LYS A 320 52.47 3.84 -6.07
N ARG A 321 52.12 4.78 -5.19
CA ARG A 321 52.17 6.22 -5.52
C ARG A 321 53.62 6.66 -5.60
N ARG A 322 54.03 7.07 -6.79
CA ARG A 322 55.27 7.76 -7.09
C ARG A 322 55.06 9.25 -6.79
N LYS A 323 55.86 9.81 -5.89
CA LYS A 323 56.07 11.23 -5.74
C LYS A 323 57.12 11.59 -6.77
N GLU A 324 56.91 12.63 -7.57
CA GLU A 324 57.93 13.44 -8.20
C GLU A 324 57.45 14.87 -8.11
N ASP A 325 58.30 15.63 -7.53
CA ASP A 325 58.64 17.09 -7.57
C ASP A 325 57.58 18.11 -7.97
#